data_b3f9429d0b4702bb1b29a4d6df97fdbe
#
_entry.id   b3f9429d0b4702bb1b29a4d6df97fdbe
#
_cell.length_a   1.000
_cell.length_b   1.000
_cell.length_c   1.000
_cell.angle_alpha   90.00
_cell.angle_beta   90.00
_cell.angle_gamma   90.00
#
_symmetry.space_group_name_H-M   'P 1'
#
loop_
_entity.id
_entity.type
_entity.pdbx_description
1 polymer ?
#
loop_
_entity_poly.entity_id
_entity_poly.type
_entity_poly.pdbx_seq_one_letter_code
_entity_poly.pdbx_strand_id
1 'polypeptide(L)'
;MSWPHVARWDGAGHWRSQSGHTNNDYGKGLADAFASAFEAAGGEVTINASHEDGKADYSAEVGALAAAGGEILVVAGYLDQGGKGIIQASLDTGAFDTFVLPDGMVGDSLPEAIGTDLDGSFGQAPGTDSEGAATLVSIAGDSFDATSPFAAESYDAAALILLAMQAAGSKNPADYKGKVFDVANAPGVEILPGELAKGMEILASGGEIDYVGASNVELIGAG
;
A
#
# COMPACT_ATOMS: atom_id res chain seq x y z
N MET A 1 -3.42 1.53 12.45
CA MET A 1 -4.06 2.01 11.20
C MET A 1 -5.56 1.87 11.37
N SER A 2 -6.31 2.95 11.37
CA SER A 2 -7.78 2.90 11.39
C SER A 2 -8.27 2.93 9.94
N TRP A 3 -9.06 1.98 9.55
CA TRP A 3 -9.72 1.90 8.24
C TRP A 3 -10.96 2.80 8.25
N PRO A 4 -10.90 4.06 7.78
CA PRO A 4 -12.02 4.99 7.97
C PRO A 4 -13.24 4.70 7.09
N HIS A 5 -13.13 3.83 6.10
CA HIS A 5 -14.22 3.52 5.16
C HIS A 5 -14.88 2.16 5.38
N VAL A 6 -14.23 1.22 6.06
CA VAL A 6 -14.86 -0.05 6.47
C VAL A 6 -15.84 0.15 7.65
N ALA A 7 -15.72 1.28 8.36
CA ALA A 7 -16.49 1.59 9.55
C ALA A 7 -17.85 2.29 9.29
N ARG A 8 -18.35 2.30 8.06
CA ARG A 8 -19.70 2.85 7.80
C ARG A 8 -20.72 1.75 7.50
N TRP A 9 -20.68 0.74 8.32
CA TRP A 9 -21.73 -0.26 8.35
C TRP A 9 -22.78 0.14 9.39
N ASP A 10 -24.05 0.19 8.97
CA ASP A 10 -25.18 0.67 9.78
C ASP A 10 -25.85 -0.41 10.66
N GLY A 11 -25.16 -1.53 10.89
CA GLY A 11 -25.54 -2.49 11.95
C GLY A 11 -26.65 -3.49 11.61
N ALA A 12 -26.99 -3.71 10.35
CA ALA A 12 -28.16 -4.55 10.00
C ALA A 12 -27.87 -5.96 9.45
N GLY A 13 -26.62 -6.45 9.42
CA GLY A 13 -26.29 -7.80 8.97
C GLY A 13 -24.86 -8.23 9.36
N HIS A 14 -24.61 -9.52 9.43
CA HIS A 14 -23.27 -10.05 9.55
C HIS A 14 -22.66 -10.15 8.16
N TRP A 15 -21.70 -9.27 7.84
CA TRP A 15 -20.94 -9.38 6.60
C TRP A 15 -20.05 -10.61 6.62
N ARG A 16 -20.07 -11.37 5.52
CA ARG A 16 -19.22 -12.54 5.32
C ARG A 16 -18.28 -12.26 4.16
N SER A 17 -17.01 -12.43 4.41
CA SER A 17 -15.94 -12.21 3.44
C SER A 17 -15.14 -13.49 3.22
N GLN A 18 -14.62 -13.66 2.02
CA GLN A 18 -13.55 -14.59 1.74
C GLN A 18 -12.25 -13.81 1.52
N SER A 19 -11.12 -14.43 1.83
CA SER A 19 -9.80 -13.93 1.50
C SER A 19 -9.08 -14.92 0.61
N GLY A 20 -8.75 -14.49 -0.61
CA GLY A 20 -7.80 -15.16 -1.50
C GLY A 20 -6.48 -14.40 -1.45
N HIS A 21 -5.37 -15.07 -1.14
CA HIS A 21 -4.08 -14.40 -1.02
C HIS A 21 -2.97 -15.13 -1.79
N THR A 22 -2.01 -14.36 -2.32
CA THR A 22 -0.79 -14.93 -2.91
C THR A 22 -0.01 -15.73 -1.85
N ASN A 23 0.59 -16.85 -2.25
CA ASN A 23 1.30 -17.76 -1.35
C ASN A 23 2.70 -17.25 -1.00
N ASN A 24 2.76 -16.07 -0.37
CA ASN A 24 3.98 -15.46 0.17
C ASN A 24 3.69 -14.70 1.46
N ASP A 25 4.75 -14.17 2.09
CA ASP A 25 4.63 -13.47 3.39
C ASP A 25 3.77 -12.20 3.30
N TYR A 26 3.81 -11.46 2.19
CA TYR A 26 2.95 -10.29 1.97
C TYR A 26 1.48 -10.68 1.95
N GLY A 27 1.08 -11.56 1.03
CA GLY A 27 -0.32 -11.95 0.87
C GLY A 27 -0.89 -12.59 2.12
N LYS A 28 -0.15 -13.54 2.71
CA LYS A 28 -0.56 -14.20 3.95
C LYS A 28 -0.68 -13.21 5.11
N GLY A 29 0.32 -12.38 5.34
CA GLY A 29 0.33 -11.41 6.44
C GLY A 29 -0.80 -10.40 6.33
N LEU A 30 -1.07 -9.91 5.12
CA LEU A 30 -2.15 -8.96 4.86
C LEU A 30 -3.53 -9.62 5.04
N ALA A 31 -3.73 -10.83 4.53
CA ALA A 31 -4.98 -11.58 4.69
C ALA A 31 -5.28 -11.92 6.16
N ASP A 32 -4.27 -12.34 6.93
CA ASP A 32 -4.39 -12.60 8.36
C ASP A 32 -4.73 -11.33 9.15
N ALA A 33 -4.09 -10.20 8.81
CA ALA A 33 -4.36 -8.90 9.45
C ALA A 33 -5.77 -8.40 9.12
N PHE A 34 -6.20 -8.54 7.86
CA PHE A 34 -7.58 -8.23 7.45
C PHE A 34 -8.58 -9.08 8.23
N ALA A 35 -8.41 -10.41 8.25
CA ALA A 35 -9.31 -11.33 8.94
C ALA A 35 -9.46 -10.95 10.42
N SER A 36 -8.34 -10.72 11.11
CA SER A 36 -8.35 -10.31 12.52
C SER A 36 -9.10 -9.00 12.76
N ALA A 37 -8.89 -7.98 11.91
CA ALA A 37 -9.55 -6.69 12.04
C ALA A 37 -11.04 -6.75 11.68
N PHE A 38 -11.39 -7.51 10.65
CA PHE A 38 -12.77 -7.68 10.18
C PHE A 38 -13.63 -8.43 11.20
N GLU A 39 -13.10 -9.52 11.78
CA GLU A 39 -13.76 -10.28 12.83
C GLU A 39 -13.89 -9.47 14.13
N ALA A 40 -12.87 -8.69 14.49
CA ALA A 40 -12.95 -7.77 15.64
C ALA A 40 -14.03 -6.70 15.46
N ALA A 41 -14.35 -6.33 14.20
CA ALA A 41 -15.44 -5.42 13.85
C ALA A 41 -16.83 -6.11 13.76
N GLY A 42 -16.89 -7.43 13.98
CA GLY A 42 -18.14 -8.22 13.98
C GLY A 42 -18.46 -8.89 12.63
N GLY A 43 -17.54 -8.87 11.67
CA GLY A 43 -17.65 -9.65 10.43
C GLY A 43 -17.27 -11.12 10.61
N GLU A 44 -17.46 -11.92 9.57
CA GLU A 44 -17.05 -13.34 9.52
C GLU A 44 -16.17 -13.56 8.29
N VAL A 45 -14.94 -14.06 8.46
CA VAL A 45 -14.11 -14.55 7.35
C VAL A 45 -14.35 -16.04 7.19
N THR A 46 -15.06 -16.42 6.14
CA THR A 46 -15.50 -17.82 5.93
C THR A 46 -14.38 -18.74 5.48
N ILE A 47 -13.41 -18.19 4.76
CA ILE A 47 -12.20 -18.88 4.34
C ILE A 47 -11.07 -17.87 4.13
N ASN A 48 -9.85 -18.27 4.46
CA ASN A 48 -8.61 -17.59 4.10
C ASN A 48 -7.72 -18.59 3.34
N ALA A 49 -7.64 -18.46 2.02
CA ALA A 49 -7.02 -19.44 1.14
C ALA A 49 -5.92 -18.85 0.28
N SER A 50 -4.80 -19.57 0.16
CA SER A 50 -3.71 -19.17 -0.71
C SER A 50 -3.91 -19.59 -2.16
N HIS A 51 -3.31 -18.83 -3.07
CA HIS A 51 -3.14 -19.17 -4.47
C HIS A 51 -1.70 -18.99 -4.91
N GLU A 52 -1.30 -19.72 -5.94
CA GLU A 52 0.01 -19.54 -6.54
C GLU A 52 -0.05 -18.46 -7.61
N ASP A 53 1.00 -17.63 -7.66
CA ASP A 53 1.13 -16.58 -8.66
C ASP A 53 1.40 -17.14 -10.06
N GLY A 54 1.00 -16.38 -11.10
CA GLY A 54 1.33 -16.68 -12.50
C GLY A 54 0.63 -17.89 -13.10
N LYS A 55 -0.44 -18.40 -12.51
CA LYS A 55 -1.27 -19.45 -13.11
C LYS A 55 -2.05 -18.93 -14.31
N ALA A 56 -2.30 -19.82 -15.28
CA ALA A 56 -3.13 -19.50 -16.43
C ALA A 56 -4.65 -19.59 -16.14
N ASP A 57 -5.04 -20.28 -15.06
CA ASP A 57 -6.43 -20.49 -14.68
C ASP A 57 -6.57 -20.54 -13.14
N TYR A 58 -7.53 -19.83 -12.61
CA TYR A 58 -7.86 -19.71 -11.18
C TYR A 58 -9.26 -20.26 -10.84
N SER A 59 -9.93 -20.95 -11.75
CA SER A 59 -11.30 -21.45 -11.56
C SER A 59 -11.43 -22.39 -10.35
N ALA A 60 -10.38 -23.17 -10.05
CA ALA A 60 -10.37 -24.09 -8.92
C ALA A 60 -10.31 -23.33 -7.57
N GLU A 61 -9.45 -22.31 -7.48
CA GLU A 61 -9.33 -21.45 -6.31
C GLU A 61 -10.62 -20.66 -6.06
N VAL A 62 -11.15 -20.03 -7.11
CA VAL A 62 -12.43 -19.31 -7.06
C VAL A 62 -13.57 -20.23 -6.67
N GLY A 63 -13.63 -21.46 -7.20
CA GLY A 63 -14.62 -22.46 -6.81
C GLY A 63 -14.54 -22.85 -5.34
N ALA A 64 -13.34 -22.97 -4.78
CA ALA A 64 -13.14 -23.25 -3.36
C ALA A 64 -13.57 -22.08 -2.48
N LEU A 65 -13.24 -20.85 -2.87
CA LEU A 65 -13.68 -19.62 -2.20
C LEU A 65 -15.21 -19.51 -2.21
N ALA A 66 -15.84 -19.66 -3.37
CA ALA A 66 -17.29 -19.61 -3.53
C ALA A 66 -18.03 -20.65 -2.68
N ALA A 67 -17.49 -21.87 -2.59
CA ALA A 67 -18.08 -22.96 -1.79
C ALA A 67 -18.11 -22.64 -0.29
N ALA A 68 -17.22 -21.79 0.22
CA ALA A 68 -17.22 -21.35 1.61
C ALA A 68 -18.34 -20.35 1.92
N GLY A 69 -18.91 -19.71 0.92
CA GLY A 69 -20.02 -18.75 1.03
C GLY A 69 -19.62 -17.43 1.65
N GLY A 70 -20.11 -16.32 1.12
CA GLY A 70 -19.88 -14.92 1.52
C GLY A 70 -20.18 -14.00 0.35
N GLU A 71 -20.21 -12.69 0.59
CA GLU A 71 -20.64 -11.70 -0.39
C GLU A 71 -19.48 -10.94 -1.05
N ILE A 72 -18.32 -10.88 -0.39
CA ILE A 72 -17.19 -10.04 -0.80
C ILE A 72 -15.93 -10.88 -0.84
N LEU A 73 -15.14 -10.74 -1.91
CA LEU A 73 -13.83 -11.34 -2.03
C LEU A 73 -12.71 -10.31 -1.80
N VAL A 74 -11.89 -10.53 -0.78
CA VAL A 74 -10.63 -9.81 -0.57
C VAL A 74 -9.54 -10.49 -1.38
N VAL A 75 -8.88 -9.77 -2.28
CA VAL A 75 -7.81 -10.31 -3.13
C VAL A 75 -6.46 -9.76 -2.66
N ALA A 76 -5.85 -10.41 -1.66
CA ALA A 76 -4.57 -9.99 -1.08
C ALA A 76 -3.39 -10.53 -1.90
N GLY A 77 -3.08 -9.88 -3.01
CA GLY A 77 -2.07 -10.33 -3.96
C GLY A 77 -1.49 -9.20 -4.78
N TYR A 78 -0.93 -9.59 -5.91
CA TYR A 78 -0.37 -8.66 -6.87
C TYR A 78 -1.18 -8.70 -8.18
N LEU A 79 -1.48 -7.50 -8.69
CA LEU A 79 -2.31 -7.25 -9.85
C LEU A 79 -1.89 -8.09 -11.06
N ASP A 80 -0.61 -8.05 -11.44
CA ASP A 80 -0.07 -8.71 -12.63
C ASP A 80 0.48 -10.13 -12.38
N GLN A 81 0.43 -10.64 -11.14
CA GLN A 81 0.94 -11.96 -10.81
C GLN A 81 -0.15 -13.01 -10.54
N GLY A 82 -1.41 -12.61 -10.53
CA GLY A 82 -2.53 -13.52 -10.30
C GLY A 82 -3.84 -12.82 -9.99
N GLY A 83 -3.76 -11.63 -9.39
CA GLY A 83 -4.93 -10.91 -8.92
C GLY A 83 -5.99 -10.64 -9.98
N LYS A 84 -5.58 -10.16 -11.18
CA LYS A 84 -6.50 -9.99 -12.31
C LYS A 84 -7.16 -11.30 -12.73
N GLY A 85 -6.41 -12.40 -12.73
CA GLY A 85 -6.93 -13.71 -13.09
C GLY A 85 -7.99 -14.22 -12.11
N ILE A 86 -7.81 -13.97 -10.81
CA ILE A 86 -8.80 -14.33 -9.78
C ILE A 86 -10.07 -13.49 -9.94
N ILE A 87 -9.95 -12.19 -10.17
CA ILE A 87 -11.09 -11.30 -10.42
C ILE A 87 -11.83 -11.75 -11.68
N GLN A 88 -11.13 -11.96 -12.78
CA GLN A 88 -11.75 -12.41 -14.03
C GLN A 88 -12.46 -13.76 -13.86
N ALA A 89 -11.82 -14.75 -13.24
CA ALA A 89 -12.43 -16.05 -12.98
C ALA A 89 -13.66 -15.95 -12.05
N SER A 90 -13.66 -15.01 -11.10
CA SER A 90 -14.80 -14.74 -10.23
C SER A 90 -16.00 -14.19 -11.02
N LEU A 91 -15.76 -13.24 -11.90
CA LEU A 91 -16.76 -12.62 -12.77
C LEU A 91 -17.29 -13.63 -13.80
N ASP A 92 -16.42 -14.37 -14.47
CA ASP A 92 -16.77 -15.38 -15.48
C ASP A 92 -17.66 -16.49 -14.91
N THR A 93 -17.43 -16.87 -13.66
CA THR A 93 -18.21 -17.91 -12.97
C THR A 93 -19.43 -17.36 -12.23
N GLY A 94 -19.52 -16.03 -12.08
CA GLY A 94 -20.55 -15.39 -11.24
C GLY A 94 -20.38 -15.68 -9.75
N ALA A 95 -19.18 -16.06 -9.32
CA ALA A 95 -18.88 -16.40 -7.92
C ALA A 95 -18.83 -15.17 -7.02
N PHE A 96 -18.23 -14.08 -7.51
CA PHE A 96 -18.13 -12.79 -6.83
C PHE A 96 -18.22 -11.66 -7.85
N ASP A 97 -18.82 -10.55 -7.43
CA ASP A 97 -18.94 -9.31 -8.19
C ASP A 97 -18.43 -8.07 -7.40
N THR A 98 -18.05 -8.26 -6.15
CA THR A 98 -17.57 -7.20 -5.28
C THR A 98 -16.24 -7.59 -4.64
N PHE A 99 -15.23 -6.73 -4.83
CA PHE A 99 -13.86 -7.01 -4.43
C PHE A 99 -13.32 -5.95 -3.47
N VAL A 100 -12.52 -6.39 -2.51
CA VAL A 100 -11.66 -5.53 -1.69
C VAL A 100 -10.22 -5.72 -2.13
N LEU A 101 -9.60 -4.63 -2.55
CA LEU A 101 -8.34 -4.60 -3.27
C LEU A 101 -7.28 -3.86 -2.43
N PRO A 102 -6.36 -4.57 -1.77
CA PRO A 102 -5.20 -3.95 -1.13
C PRO A 102 -4.26 -3.29 -2.14
N ASP A 103 -3.25 -2.62 -1.63
CA ASP A 103 -2.25 -1.84 -2.36
C ASP A 103 -1.62 -2.56 -3.56
N GLY A 104 -1.26 -3.83 -3.41
CA GLY A 104 -0.72 -4.65 -4.51
C GLY A 104 -1.70 -4.93 -5.66
N MET A 105 -2.98 -4.62 -5.46
CA MET A 105 -4.06 -4.79 -6.44
C MET A 105 -4.51 -3.47 -7.06
N VAL A 106 -3.96 -2.33 -6.64
CA VAL A 106 -4.34 -1.01 -7.16
C VAL A 106 -3.40 -0.61 -8.30
N GLY A 107 -3.97 -0.30 -9.46
CA GLY A 107 -3.24 0.16 -10.65
C GLY A 107 -4.14 0.20 -11.88
N ASP A 108 -3.78 1.02 -12.86
CA ASP A 108 -4.58 1.32 -14.05
C ASP A 108 -4.88 0.08 -14.90
N SER A 109 -3.98 -0.90 -14.92
CA SER A 109 -4.16 -2.12 -15.71
C SER A 109 -5.32 -3.00 -15.23
N LEU A 110 -5.86 -2.79 -14.03
CA LEU A 110 -7.04 -3.52 -13.58
C LEU A 110 -8.33 -2.98 -14.21
N PRO A 111 -8.68 -1.68 -14.09
CA PRO A 111 -9.86 -1.15 -14.76
C PRO A 111 -9.74 -1.20 -16.29
N GLU A 112 -8.54 -1.13 -16.86
CA GLU A 112 -8.33 -1.35 -18.29
C GLU A 112 -8.70 -2.76 -18.74
N ALA A 113 -8.41 -3.78 -17.92
CA ALA A 113 -8.69 -5.18 -18.23
C ALA A 113 -10.14 -5.61 -17.95
N ILE A 114 -10.72 -5.14 -16.84
CA ILE A 114 -12.02 -5.60 -16.31
C ILE A 114 -13.16 -4.62 -16.65
N GLY A 115 -12.88 -3.32 -16.69
CA GLY A 115 -13.89 -2.31 -17.01
C GLY A 115 -14.92 -2.11 -15.90
N THR A 116 -16.18 -1.90 -16.30
CA THR A 116 -17.31 -1.59 -15.41
C THR A 116 -17.73 -2.74 -14.50
N ASP A 117 -17.25 -3.96 -14.72
CA ASP A 117 -17.54 -5.11 -13.86
C ASP A 117 -16.83 -5.00 -12.48
N LEU A 118 -15.97 -3.97 -12.31
CA LEU A 118 -15.43 -3.57 -11.01
C LEU A 118 -16.31 -2.62 -10.21
N ASP A 119 -17.41 -2.13 -10.77
CA ASP A 119 -18.28 -1.16 -10.11
C ASP A 119 -18.79 -1.72 -8.76
N GLY A 120 -18.60 -0.94 -7.70
CA GLY A 120 -18.91 -1.38 -6.32
C GLY A 120 -17.73 -1.98 -5.57
N SER A 121 -16.66 -2.35 -6.26
CA SER A 121 -15.40 -2.76 -5.62
C SER A 121 -14.63 -1.55 -5.11
N PHE A 122 -13.77 -1.75 -4.12
CA PHE A 122 -12.95 -0.69 -3.55
C PHE A 122 -11.57 -1.18 -3.18
N GLY A 123 -10.61 -0.28 -3.26
CA GLY A 123 -9.21 -0.56 -2.94
C GLY A 123 -8.58 0.53 -2.08
N GLN A 124 -7.39 0.24 -1.57
CA GLN A 124 -6.59 1.17 -0.81
C GLN A 124 -5.13 1.04 -1.24
N ALA A 125 -4.52 2.17 -1.57
CA ALA A 125 -3.09 2.28 -1.81
C ALA A 125 -2.48 3.28 -0.82
N PRO A 126 -1.17 3.20 -0.54
CA PRO A 126 -0.45 4.26 0.12
C PRO A 126 -0.58 5.56 -0.65
N GLY A 127 -0.61 6.64 0.07
CA GLY A 127 -0.67 7.97 -0.47
C GLY A 127 -1.10 8.98 0.58
N THR A 128 -0.77 10.23 0.36
CA THR A 128 -1.16 11.32 1.23
C THR A 128 -1.57 12.53 0.38
N ASP A 129 -2.56 13.26 0.88
CA ASP A 129 -2.95 14.56 0.35
C ASP A 129 -2.25 15.63 1.19
N SER A 130 -1.00 15.92 0.83
CA SER A 130 -0.11 16.83 1.55
C SER A 130 0.49 17.90 0.64
N GLU A 131 1.02 18.98 1.23
CA GLU A 131 1.79 20.00 0.51
C GLU A 131 3.02 19.39 -0.19
N GLY A 132 3.67 18.42 0.47
CA GLY A 132 4.79 17.67 -0.09
C GLY A 132 4.41 16.86 -1.32
N ALA A 133 3.27 16.15 -1.28
CA ALA A 133 2.76 15.41 -2.44
C ALA A 133 2.47 16.34 -3.61
N ALA A 134 1.79 17.47 -3.37
CA ALA A 134 1.52 18.47 -4.41
C ALA A 134 2.82 19.06 -4.99
N THR A 135 3.83 19.29 -4.16
CA THR A 135 5.15 19.75 -4.58
C THR A 135 5.85 18.71 -5.44
N LEU A 136 5.81 17.43 -5.06
CA LEU A 136 6.39 16.34 -5.85
C LEU A 136 5.76 16.27 -7.24
N VAL A 137 4.43 16.34 -7.35
CA VAL A 137 3.73 16.40 -8.65
C VAL A 137 4.22 17.57 -9.50
N SER A 138 4.38 18.75 -8.89
CA SER A 138 4.85 19.95 -9.59
C SER A 138 6.29 19.81 -10.13
N ILE A 139 7.20 19.22 -9.37
CA ILE A 139 8.60 19.06 -9.79
C ILE A 139 8.80 17.86 -10.73
N ALA A 140 7.97 16.84 -10.65
CA ALA A 140 8.00 15.70 -11.56
C ALA A 140 7.64 16.10 -12.99
N GLY A 141 6.66 16.99 -13.16
CA GLY A 141 6.18 17.41 -14.47
C GLY A 141 5.81 16.19 -15.33
N ASP A 142 6.35 16.15 -16.55
CA ASP A 142 6.14 15.03 -17.48
C ASP A 142 7.19 13.89 -17.33
N SER A 143 8.07 13.95 -16.31
CA SER A 143 9.16 12.96 -16.17
C SER A 143 8.66 11.61 -15.68
N PHE A 144 7.68 11.62 -14.80
CA PHE A 144 6.99 10.42 -14.28
C PHE A 144 5.68 10.84 -13.62
N ASP A 145 4.76 9.90 -13.49
CA ASP A 145 3.51 10.11 -12.77
C ASP A 145 3.73 10.03 -11.25
N ALA A 146 3.84 11.21 -10.62
CA ALA A 146 4.03 11.33 -9.17
C ALA A 146 2.76 11.03 -8.36
N THR A 147 1.60 10.80 -9.01
CA THR A 147 0.36 10.37 -8.36
C THR A 147 0.21 8.85 -8.30
N SER A 148 1.09 8.12 -9.00
CA SER A 148 1.12 6.66 -8.96
C SER A 148 1.32 6.13 -7.53
N PRO A 149 0.71 4.99 -7.17
CA PRO A 149 0.96 4.33 -5.89
C PRO A 149 2.45 4.18 -5.60
N PHE A 150 2.85 4.50 -4.38
CA PHE A 150 4.24 4.45 -3.88
C PHE A 150 5.23 5.47 -4.49
N ALA A 151 4.81 6.37 -5.35
CA ALA A 151 5.72 7.36 -5.93
C ALA A 151 6.29 8.30 -4.86
N ALA A 152 5.45 8.83 -3.98
CA ALA A 152 5.85 9.70 -2.87
C ALA A 152 6.78 8.97 -1.89
N GLU A 153 6.39 7.76 -1.47
CA GLU A 153 7.15 6.94 -0.54
C GLU A 153 8.52 6.53 -1.10
N SER A 154 8.59 6.23 -2.40
CA SER A 154 9.85 5.89 -3.07
C SER A 154 10.80 7.08 -3.16
N TYR A 155 10.26 8.27 -3.44
CA TYR A 155 11.03 9.51 -3.43
C TYR A 155 11.58 9.79 -2.03
N ASP A 156 10.75 9.68 -1.01
CA ASP A 156 11.12 9.94 0.39
C ASP A 156 12.13 8.91 0.91
N ALA A 157 11.98 7.64 0.58
CA ALA A 157 12.94 6.61 0.95
C ALA A 157 14.34 6.91 0.40
N ALA A 158 14.45 7.36 -0.85
CA ALA A 158 15.72 7.75 -1.45
C ALA A 158 16.29 9.01 -0.79
N ALA A 159 15.47 10.01 -0.53
CA ALA A 159 15.87 11.26 0.13
C ALA A 159 16.38 11.01 1.55
N LEU A 160 15.66 10.22 2.34
CA LEU A 160 16.05 9.86 3.72
C LEU A 160 17.40 9.15 3.77
N ILE A 161 17.65 8.20 2.85
CA ILE A 161 18.95 7.51 2.77
C ILE A 161 20.07 8.51 2.48
N LEU A 162 19.89 9.41 1.50
CA LEU A 162 20.89 10.40 1.12
C LEU A 162 21.17 11.39 2.27
N LEU A 163 20.13 11.89 2.92
CA LEU A 163 20.25 12.80 4.08
C LEU A 163 20.93 12.11 5.26
N ALA A 164 20.57 10.84 5.55
CA ALA A 164 21.20 10.06 6.60
C ALA A 164 22.68 9.80 6.31
N MET A 165 23.06 9.51 5.05
CA MET A 165 24.48 9.41 4.64
C MET A 165 25.23 10.73 4.88
N GLN A 166 24.61 11.87 4.54
CA GLN A 166 25.19 13.19 4.80
C GLN A 166 25.36 13.44 6.30
N ALA A 167 24.35 13.18 7.11
CA ALA A 167 24.37 13.33 8.56
C ALA A 167 25.45 12.44 9.23
N ALA A 168 25.68 11.26 8.67
CA ALA A 168 26.72 10.33 9.15
C ALA A 168 28.12 10.62 8.61
N GLY A 169 28.24 11.41 7.52
CA GLY A 169 29.49 11.57 6.80
C GLY A 169 30.01 10.28 6.17
N SER A 170 29.14 9.29 5.94
CA SER A 170 29.52 7.93 5.51
C SER A 170 28.48 7.33 4.57
N LYS A 171 28.95 6.54 3.60
CA LYS A 171 28.10 5.74 2.68
C LYS A 171 27.91 4.29 3.18
N ASN A 172 28.55 3.93 4.31
CA ASN A 172 28.40 2.60 4.87
C ASN A 172 27.06 2.50 5.63
N PRO A 173 26.18 1.54 5.31
CA PRO A 173 24.90 1.37 5.97
C PRO A 173 24.97 1.22 7.49
N ALA A 174 26.04 0.59 7.99
CA ALA A 174 26.23 0.43 9.44
C ALA A 174 26.37 1.78 10.17
N ASP A 175 26.88 2.82 9.47
CA ASP A 175 27.13 4.13 10.06
C ASP A 175 25.88 5.04 9.94
N TYR A 176 25.16 5.02 8.81
CA TYR A 176 24.05 5.94 8.59
C TYR A 176 22.67 5.40 8.99
N LYS A 177 22.49 4.09 9.20
CA LYS A 177 21.17 3.53 9.54
C LYS A 177 20.51 4.18 10.75
N GLY A 178 21.29 4.52 11.79
CA GLY A 178 20.79 5.22 12.96
C GLY A 178 20.43 6.69 12.71
N LYS A 179 20.99 7.29 11.63
CA LYS A 179 20.73 8.68 11.26
C LYS A 179 19.43 8.86 10.49
N VAL A 180 18.82 7.78 10.00
CA VAL A 180 17.53 7.86 9.29
C VAL A 180 16.45 8.44 10.21
N PHE A 181 16.41 8.01 11.47
CA PHE A 181 15.50 8.58 12.47
C PHE A 181 15.79 10.04 12.78
N ASP A 182 17.06 10.40 12.91
CA ASP A 182 17.49 11.76 13.25
C ASP A 182 17.09 12.77 12.16
N VAL A 183 17.08 12.36 10.89
CA VAL A 183 16.73 13.25 9.77
C VAL A 183 15.24 13.23 9.40
N ALA A 184 14.51 12.18 9.81
CA ALA A 184 13.10 11.99 9.48
C ALA A 184 12.13 12.65 10.48
N ASN A 185 12.63 13.09 11.63
CA ASN A 185 11.79 13.58 12.71
C ASN A 185 12.33 14.88 13.30
N ALA A 186 11.41 15.73 13.77
CA ALA A 186 11.76 16.92 14.54
C ALA A 186 12.66 16.57 15.77
N PRO A 187 13.50 17.50 16.24
CA PRO A 187 13.54 18.92 15.84
C PRO A 187 14.41 19.16 14.60
N GLY A 188 14.14 20.25 13.89
CA GLY A 188 15.01 20.68 12.78
C GLY A 188 14.30 21.62 11.81
N VAL A 189 15.00 21.96 10.74
CA VAL A 189 14.43 22.72 9.63
C VAL A 189 13.65 21.78 8.74
N GLU A 190 12.37 22.06 8.49
CA GLU A 190 11.53 21.28 7.58
C GLU A 190 12.11 21.26 6.16
N ILE A 191 12.15 20.07 5.56
CA ILE A 191 12.63 19.80 4.21
C ILE A 191 11.53 19.12 3.41
N LEU A 192 11.09 19.80 2.35
CA LEU A 192 10.09 19.32 1.41
C LEU A 192 10.73 18.76 0.12
N PRO A 193 9.97 18.11 -0.77
CA PRO A 193 10.45 17.68 -2.08
C PRO A 193 11.07 18.85 -2.85
N GLY A 194 12.20 18.59 -3.51
CA GLY A 194 12.98 19.63 -4.21
C GLY A 194 13.97 20.38 -3.33
N GLU A 195 13.90 20.29 -2.01
CA GLU A 195 14.79 20.98 -1.07
C GLU A 195 15.96 20.11 -0.57
N LEU A 196 16.22 18.96 -1.21
CA LEU A 196 17.26 18.03 -0.76
C LEU A 196 18.64 18.70 -0.61
N ALA A 197 19.00 19.61 -1.53
CA ALA A 197 20.27 20.36 -1.47
C ALA A 197 20.34 21.22 -0.20
N LYS A 198 19.27 21.92 0.15
CA LYS A 198 19.14 22.69 1.40
C LYS A 198 19.37 21.81 2.63
N GLY A 199 18.70 20.64 2.69
CA GLY A 199 18.88 19.67 3.78
C GLY A 199 20.34 19.20 3.91
N MET A 200 20.98 18.88 2.78
CA MET A 200 22.39 18.49 2.72
C MET A 200 23.32 19.59 3.26
N GLU A 201 23.10 20.86 2.91
CA GLU A 201 23.91 22.01 3.37
C GLU A 201 23.76 22.24 4.88
N ILE A 202 22.54 22.12 5.41
CA ILE A 202 22.28 22.25 6.85
C ILE A 202 23.02 21.15 7.62
N LEU A 203 22.89 19.90 7.18
CA LEU A 203 23.57 18.76 7.82
C LEU A 203 25.09 18.88 7.72
N ALA A 204 25.65 19.36 6.58
CA ALA A 204 27.07 19.60 6.40
C ALA A 204 27.63 20.65 7.36
N SER A 205 26.79 21.61 7.77
CA SER A 205 27.16 22.65 8.75
C SER A 205 26.92 22.23 10.21
N GLY A 206 26.47 21.00 10.45
CA GLY A 206 26.17 20.48 11.78
C GLY A 206 24.80 20.91 12.33
N GLY A 207 23.89 21.40 11.48
CA GLY A 207 22.52 21.71 11.82
C GLY A 207 21.63 20.48 11.82
N GLU A 208 20.38 20.66 12.24
CA GLU A 208 19.34 19.63 12.30
C GLU A 208 18.24 19.91 11.27
N ILE A 209 17.67 18.84 10.72
CA ILE A 209 16.56 18.89 9.78
C ILE A 209 15.40 18.01 10.26
N ASP A 210 14.21 18.32 9.76
CA ASP A 210 13.01 17.52 9.85
C ASP A 210 12.51 17.24 8.43
N TYR A 211 12.75 16.02 7.93
CA TYR A 211 12.39 15.68 6.57
C TYR A 211 10.91 15.28 6.49
N VAL A 212 10.07 16.21 6.09
CA VAL A 212 8.63 15.99 5.90
C VAL A 212 8.34 15.24 4.59
N GLY A 213 9.09 15.55 3.54
CA GLY A 213 9.01 14.86 2.25
C GLY A 213 7.67 15.00 1.54
N ALA A 214 7.44 14.07 0.60
CA ALA A 214 6.23 13.99 -0.20
C ALA A 214 5.11 13.21 0.51
N SER A 215 5.46 12.18 1.30
CA SER A 215 4.49 11.33 1.99
C SER A 215 4.15 11.80 3.40
N ASN A 216 4.64 12.98 3.81
CA ASN A 216 4.53 13.49 5.17
C ASN A 216 5.10 12.48 6.17
N VAL A 217 6.34 12.06 5.92
CA VAL A 217 6.98 10.98 6.65
C VAL A 217 7.27 11.34 8.10
N GLU A 218 6.93 10.43 9.01
CA GLU A 218 7.33 10.45 10.42
C GLU A 218 7.63 9.03 10.86
N LEU A 219 8.80 8.78 11.39
CA LEU A 219 9.21 7.46 11.85
C LEU A 219 8.98 7.31 13.35
N ILE A 220 8.12 6.36 13.73
CA ILE A 220 7.69 6.14 15.12
C ILE A 220 8.34 4.93 15.80
N GLY A 221 9.17 4.18 15.09
CA GLY A 221 9.87 3.01 15.62
C GLY A 221 10.68 2.30 14.54
N ALA A 222 11.55 1.39 14.94
CA ALA A 222 12.17 0.46 14.02
C ALA A 222 11.11 -0.50 13.49
N GLY A 223 10.94 -0.55 12.16
CA GLY A 223 10.05 -1.49 11.50
C GLY A 223 10.56 -2.92 11.61
#